data_b3a086b7ac73edb5beec10e1a8e4bade
#
_entry.id   b3a086b7ac73edb5beec10e1a8e4bade
#
_cell.length_a   1.000
_cell.length_b   1.000
_cell.length_c   1.000
_cell.angle_alpha   90.00
_cell.angle_beta   90.00
_cell.angle_gamma   90.00
#
_symmetry.space_group_name_H-M   'P 1'
#
loop_
_entity.id
_entity.type
_entity.pdbx_description
1 polymer ?
#
loop_
_entity_poly.entity_id
_entity_poly.type
_entity_poly.pdbx_seq_one_letter_code
_entity_poly.pdbx_strand_id
1 'polypeptide(L)'
;MLAIDNITVRIAGREILKGATANLPAGRRIGLVGRNGAGKSTLFNVILGRLHQDDGDISWPSAWRVGAVAQEAPGTDASLLDTVLEADPERLALLAEAEHESDGHRLGDIYHRLEAIDAYTAPSRAAEILAGLGFSAEDQLRPCREFSGGWRMRVALAAILFSAPDLLLLDEPTNYLDLEGVLWLENFIQKYRGTILIVSHDRDLLNTACEFILHLERGKLKLYTGGYDTFMATRAAGRAQDVAFAKKQDAARAHMQKFVDRFKASAAKAAQAQSRMKMLAKMALVEVPPDEHVAPIRIPQATPASPPLITMDRASVGYEPGKPILTGLSFRFDPEDRVALLGKNGNGKSTMAKLLAGKLQAMGGEFTPARKLVVGYFAQHQAEELDTTITPIQTLQHLRPKLTLEQVRTQLGGFGFAQDKQQTQVGKLSGGERARLMLALATLDKPNLLILDEPTNHLDIDARNELLTALNDFDGAVILVSHDRRLIEATADRLLLVSEGHVTPFEGDLDDYRKFLLTGDNIPARRVEPEAKPTKEVVRRSNAGKRQMLKPLKDKVNAAEHQIAALTAEVAKLDKSLSDPLLFTNDPAKGSAVSKKRTEASRKLAAAEKAWLAASEAYEQAMSENAVV
;
A
#
# COMPACT_ATOMS: atom_id res chain seq x y z
N MET A 1 -5.37 21.29 -22.12
CA MET A 1 -5.39 19.90 -21.66
C MET A 1 -4.12 19.20 -22.10
N LEU A 2 -3.66 18.19 -21.39
CA LEU A 2 -2.59 17.30 -21.84
C LEU A 2 -3.22 16.15 -22.64
N ALA A 3 -2.87 16.01 -23.92
CA ALA A 3 -3.34 14.93 -24.77
C ALA A 3 -2.19 13.93 -25.01
N ILE A 4 -2.48 12.66 -24.76
CA ILE A 4 -1.61 11.51 -25.00
C ILE A 4 -2.31 10.70 -26.09
N ASP A 5 -1.71 10.56 -27.26
CA ASP A 5 -2.32 9.88 -28.40
C ASP A 5 -1.45 8.72 -28.91
N ASN A 6 -1.98 7.51 -28.77
CA ASN A 6 -1.44 6.27 -29.31
C ASN A 6 0.04 6.01 -28.98
N ILE A 7 0.49 6.38 -27.78
CA ILE A 7 1.90 6.29 -27.38
C ILE A 7 2.32 4.83 -27.23
N THR A 8 3.41 4.48 -27.92
CA THR A 8 4.11 3.20 -27.77
C THR A 8 5.55 3.45 -27.36
N VAL A 9 5.99 2.73 -26.33
CA VAL A 9 7.37 2.81 -25.80
C VAL A 9 7.92 1.43 -25.55
N ARG A 10 9.12 1.15 -26.10
CA ARG A 10 9.87 -0.09 -25.89
C ARG A 10 11.15 0.18 -25.11
N ILE A 11 11.41 -0.65 -24.11
CA ILE A 11 12.67 -0.62 -23.34
C ILE A 11 13.29 -2.02 -23.43
N ALA A 12 14.52 -2.11 -23.89
CA ALA A 12 15.24 -3.38 -24.09
C ALA A 12 14.40 -4.44 -24.85
N GLY A 13 13.69 -4.02 -25.90
CA GLY A 13 12.85 -4.89 -26.73
C GLY A 13 11.49 -5.27 -26.16
N ARG A 14 11.17 -4.83 -24.93
CA ARG A 14 9.89 -5.08 -24.28
C ARG A 14 8.97 -3.85 -24.40
N GLU A 15 7.74 -4.06 -24.89
CA GLU A 15 6.72 -3.00 -24.94
C GLU A 15 6.23 -2.69 -23.52
N ILE A 16 6.48 -1.47 -23.07
CA ILE A 16 6.04 -0.95 -21.76
C ILE A 16 4.72 -0.20 -21.91
N LEU A 17 4.63 0.71 -22.88
CA LEU A 17 3.38 1.37 -23.30
C LEU A 17 3.01 0.86 -24.68
N LYS A 18 1.73 0.60 -24.91
CA LYS A 18 1.22 -0.05 -26.12
C LYS A 18 -0.02 0.66 -26.65
N GLY A 19 0.19 1.66 -27.50
CA GLY A 19 -0.90 2.46 -28.03
C GLY A 19 -1.72 3.13 -26.92
N ALA A 20 -1.03 3.71 -25.95
CA ALA A 20 -1.63 4.36 -24.79
C ALA A 20 -2.25 5.70 -25.22
N THR A 21 -3.54 5.89 -24.92
CA THR A 21 -4.27 7.12 -25.26
C THR A 21 -5.06 7.61 -24.07
N ALA A 22 -4.93 8.90 -23.72
CA ALA A 22 -5.69 9.57 -22.67
C ALA A 22 -5.72 11.08 -22.88
N ASN A 23 -6.85 11.70 -22.54
CA ASN A 23 -7.01 13.16 -22.53
C ASN A 23 -7.16 13.65 -21.08
N LEU A 24 -6.20 14.40 -20.58
CA LEU A 24 -6.18 14.88 -19.20
C LEU A 24 -6.65 16.34 -19.16
N PRO A 25 -7.74 16.64 -18.43
CA PRO A 25 -8.30 17.99 -18.37
C PRO A 25 -7.36 18.94 -17.65
N ALA A 26 -7.30 20.21 -18.14
CA ALA A 26 -6.49 21.26 -17.54
C ALA A 26 -7.00 21.69 -16.17
N GLY A 27 -6.09 22.11 -15.28
CA GLY A 27 -6.42 22.59 -13.94
C GLY A 27 -7.03 21.51 -13.03
N ARG A 28 -6.77 20.24 -13.32
CA ARG A 28 -7.29 19.11 -12.54
C ARG A 28 -6.18 18.28 -11.91
N ARG A 29 -6.53 17.61 -10.83
CA ARG A 29 -5.64 16.76 -10.05
C ARG A 29 -5.94 15.30 -10.40
N ILE A 30 -4.94 14.64 -11.00
CA ILE A 30 -5.07 13.32 -11.59
C ILE A 30 -4.09 12.37 -10.91
N GLY A 31 -4.59 11.30 -10.30
CA GLY A 31 -3.77 10.23 -9.74
C GLY A 31 -3.42 9.20 -10.81
N LEU A 32 -2.14 8.95 -11.07
CA LEU A 32 -1.69 7.88 -11.96
C LEU A 32 -1.45 6.62 -11.14
N VAL A 33 -2.28 5.62 -11.35
CA VAL A 33 -2.22 4.34 -10.63
C VAL A 33 -1.91 3.18 -11.59
N GLY A 34 -1.26 2.17 -11.06
CA GLY A 34 -0.88 0.95 -11.78
C GLY A 34 0.18 0.19 -10.99
N ARG A 35 0.34 -1.09 -11.28
CA ARG A 35 1.31 -1.96 -10.56
C ARG A 35 2.74 -1.45 -10.71
N ASN A 36 3.61 -1.88 -9.79
CA ASN A 36 5.03 -1.62 -9.92
C ASN A 36 5.57 -2.27 -11.21
N GLY A 37 6.35 -1.49 -11.98
CA GLY A 37 6.84 -1.92 -13.28
C GLY A 37 5.83 -1.81 -14.44
N ALA A 38 4.63 -1.28 -14.23
CA ALA A 38 3.63 -1.07 -15.31
C ALA A 38 4.02 0.03 -16.31
N GLY A 39 4.99 0.90 -15.97
CA GLY A 39 5.46 1.98 -16.85
C GLY A 39 5.03 3.38 -16.41
N LYS A 40 4.66 3.60 -15.14
CA LYS A 40 4.28 4.93 -14.62
C LYS A 40 5.41 5.94 -14.78
N SER A 41 6.61 5.62 -14.29
CA SER A 41 7.80 6.48 -14.42
C SER A 41 8.28 6.59 -15.88
N THR A 42 8.03 5.58 -16.72
CA THR A 42 8.26 5.63 -18.16
C THR A 42 7.40 6.71 -18.81
N LEU A 43 6.10 6.75 -18.48
CA LEU A 43 5.18 7.78 -18.98
C LEU A 43 5.63 9.18 -18.52
N PHE A 44 6.06 9.34 -17.27
CA PHE A 44 6.61 10.62 -16.78
C PHE A 44 7.84 11.05 -17.58
N ASN A 45 8.77 10.13 -17.84
CA ASN A 45 9.98 10.43 -18.59
C ASN A 45 9.69 10.81 -20.06
N VAL A 46 8.63 10.24 -20.66
CA VAL A 46 8.18 10.64 -22.01
C VAL A 46 7.57 12.05 -21.97
N ILE A 47 6.68 12.36 -21.00
CA ILE A 47 6.11 13.70 -20.83
C ILE A 47 7.21 14.76 -20.61
N LEU A 48 8.27 14.42 -19.87
CA LEU A 48 9.41 15.29 -19.61
C LEU A 48 10.41 15.40 -20.78
N GLY A 49 10.17 14.65 -21.89
CA GLY A 49 11.10 14.60 -23.01
C GLY A 49 12.45 13.91 -22.71
N ARG A 50 12.56 13.20 -21.56
CA ARG A 50 13.76 12.43 -21.19
C ARG A 50 13.85 11.09 -21.89
N LEU A 51 12.73 10.58 -22.37
CA LEU A 51 12.61 9.36 -23.13
C LEU A 51 11.73 9.63 -24.35
N HIS A 52 12.20 9.22 -25.54
CA HIS A 52 11.40 9.33 -26.75
C HIS A 52 10.46 8.12 -26.89
N GLN A 53 9.24 8.38 -27.38
CA GLN A 53 8.29 7.35 -27.79
C GLN A 53 8.69 6.75 -29.15
N ASP A 54 8.36 5.46 -29.34
CA ASP A 54 8.56 4.80 -30.64
C ASP A 54 7.44 5.15 -31.64
N ASP A 55 6.22 5.42 -31.15
CA ASP A 55 5.05 5.79 -31.93
C ASP A 55 4.08 6.63 -31.10
N GLY A 56 3.21 7.39 -31.78
CA GLY A 56 2.24 8.29 -31.17
C GLY A 56 2.80 9.66 -30.79
N ASP A 57 1.97 10.50 -30.16
CA ASP A 57 2.33 11.88 -29.82
C ASP A 57 1.80 12.31 -28.44
N ILE A 58 2.51 13.25 -27.80
CA ILE A 58 2.05 13.92 -26.57
C ILE A 58 2.05 15.41 -26.81
N SER A 59 0.91 16.05 -26.53
CA SER A 59 0.76 17.48 -26.75
C SER A 59 0.08 18.20 -25.59
N TRP A 60 0.54 19.41 -25.31
CA TRP A 60 -0.03 20.36 -24.36
C TRP A 60 0.14 21.80 -24.86
N PRO A 61 -0.58 22.78 -24.31
CA PRO A 61 -0.41 24.17 -24.71
C PRO A 61 1.04 24.63 -24.58
N SER A 62 1.59 25.26 -25.62
CA SER A 62 3.00 25.68 -25.67
C SER A 62 3.40 26.66 -24.57
N ALA A 63 2.43 27.38 -24.00
CA ALA A 63 2.64 28.29 -22.88
C ALA A 63 2.82 27.58 -21.52
N TRP A 64 2.55 26.25 -21.42
CA TRP A 64 2.65 25.55 -20.16
C TRP A 64 4.08 25.28 -19.78
N ARG A 65 4.41 25.64 -18.55
CA ARG A 65 5.64 25.21 -17.88
C ARG A 65 5.39 23.83 -17.28
N VAL A 66 6.20 22.85 -17.67
CA VAL A 66 6.14 21.47 -17.13
C VAL A 66 7.23 21.34 -16.09
N GLY A 67 6.87 20.85 -14.92
CA GLY A 67 7.81 20.64 -13.83
C GLY A 67 7.64 19.28 -13.15
N ALA A 68 8.76 18.71 -12.72
CA ALA A 68 8.80 17.47 -11.95
C ALA A 68 9.84 17.59 -10.85
N VAL A 69 9.65 16.80 -9.77
CA VAL A 69 10.63 16.73 -8.69
C VAL A 69 11.96 16.20 -9.22
N ALA A 70 13.05 16.90 -8.94
CA ALA A 70 14.40 16.39 -9.18
C ALA A 70 14.68 15.20 -8.25
N GLN A 71 15.63 14.34 -8.62
CA GLN A 71 15.97 13.18 -7.79
C GLN A 71 16.51 13.56 -6.41
N GLU A 72 17.26 14.68 -6.32
CA GLU A 72 17.69 15.31 -5.08
C GLU A 72 17.96 16.80 -5.34
N ALA A 73 17.83 17.65 -4.30
CA ALA A 73 18.40 18.98 -4.36
C ALA A 73 19.93 18.91 -4.29
N PRO A 74 20.64 19.80 -4.98
CA PRO A 74 22.10 19.81 -4.95
C PRO A 74 22.62 20.09 -3.53
N GLY A 75 23.67 19.39 -3.11
CA GLY A 75 24.34 19.61 -1.82
C GLY A 75 25.24 20.84 -1.86
N THR A 76 24.66 22.03 -2.04
CA THR A 76 25.36 23.32 -2.14
C THR A 76 25.57 23.97 -0.77
N ASP A 77 26.37 25.04 -0.76
CA ASP A 77 26.54 25.94 0.39
C ASP A 77 25.37 26.95 0.55
N ALA A 78 24.49 27.02 -0.44
CA ALA A 78 23.28 27.85 -0.37
C ALA A 78 22.35 27.36 0.74
N SER A 79 21.64 28.28 1.37
CA SER A 79 20.63 27.93 2.36
C SER A 79 19.47 27.17 1.72
N LEU A 80 18.66 26.46 2.53
CA LEU A 80 17.47 25.81 1.99
C LEU A 80 16.52 26.82 1.36
N LEU A 81 16.36 27.99 1.99
CA LEU A 81 15.51 29.06 1.49
C LEU A 81 15.99 29.56 0.14
N ASP A 82 17.29 29.85 0.00
CA ASP A 82 17.87 30.30 -1.26
C ASP A 82 17.75 29.23 -2.35
N THR A 83 18.02 27.97 -2.03
CA THR A 83 17.85 26.85 -2.96
C THR A 83 16.42 26.73 -3.50
N VAL A 84 15.40 27.01 -2.67
CA VAL A 84 14.00 27.02 -3.11
C VAL A 84 13.71 28.26 -3.96
N LEU A 85 14.23 29.43 -3.61
CA LEU A 85 14.06 30.66 -4.36
C LEU A 85 14.71 30.61 -5.74
N GLU A 86 15.80 29.84 -5.90
CA GLU A 86 16.47 29.61 -7.19
C GLU A 86 15.59 28.83 -8.19
N ALA A 87 14.53 28.19 -7.73
CA ALA A 87 13.59 27.49 -8.60
C ALA A 87 12.67 28.41 -9.44
N ASP A 88 12.74 29.73 -9.22
CA ASP A 88 12.07 30.75 -10.05
C ASP A 88 13.11 31.57 -10.84
N PRO A 89 13.54 31.07 -12.02
CA PRO A 89 14.56 31.72 -12.83
C PRO A 89 14.12 33.11 -13.39
N GLU A 90 12.80 33.30 -13.63
CA GLU A 90 12.27 34.57 -14.09
C GLU A 90 12.48 35.64 -13.01
N ARG A 91 12.13 35.34 -11.78
CA ARG A 91 12.34 36.23 -10.64
C ARG A 91 13.83 36.58 -10.47
N LEU A 92 14.72 35.59 -10.53
CA LEU A 92 16.16 35.82 -10.39
C LEU A 92 16.71 36.71 -11.50
N ALA A 93 16.33 36.44 -12.75
CA ALA A 93 16.77 37.25 -13.90
C ALA A 93 16.30 38.70 -13.79
N LEU A 94 15.03 38.92 -13.43
CA LEU A 94 14.48 40.27 -13.27
C LEU A 94 15.13 41.05 -12.11
N LEU A 95 15.41 40.38 -10.99
CA LEU A 95 16.11 41.01 -9.87
C LEU A 95 17.55 41.41 -10.25
N ALA A 96 18.28 40.50 -10.92
CA ALA A 96 19.62 40.77 -11.41
C ALA A 96 19.65 41.91 -12.48
N GLU A 97 18.65 41.91 -13.38
CA GLU A 97 18.50 42.99 -14.37
C GLU A 97 18.22 44.32 -13.70
N ALA A 98 17.35 44.35 -12.68
CA ALA A 98 17.01 45.56 -11.93
C ALA A 98 18.22 46.19 -11.20
N GLU A 99 19.19 45.41 -10.77
CA GLU A 99 20.41 45.91 -10.10
C GLU A 99 21.37 46.59 -11.05
N HIS A 100 21.32 46.27 -12.34
CA HIS A 100 22.27 46.80 -13.33
C HIS A 100 21.64 47.74 -14.36
N GLU A 101 20.30 47.82 -14.41
CA GLU A 101 19.57 48.62 -15.38
C GLU A 101 19.58 50.11 -14.97
N SER A 102 19.86 50.98 -15.94
CA SER A 102 19.89 52.41 -15.75
C SER A 102 18.80 53.17 -16.53
N ASP A 103 18.13 52.50 -17.47
CA ASP A 103 16.98 53.06 -18.19
C ASP A 103 15.72 53.03 -17.31
N GLY A 104 15.19 54.22 -17.00
CA GLY A 104 14.01 54.36 -16.14
C GLY A 104 12.74 53.72 -16.70
N HIS A 105 12.56 53.63 -18.02
CA HIS A 105 11.43 52.94 -18.62
C HIS A 105 11.54 51.44 -18.46
N ARG A 106 12.71 50.90 -18.78
CA ARG A 106 12.97 49.46 -18.61
C ARG A 106 12.89 49.02 -17.15
N LEU A 107 13.40 49.85 -16.24
CA LEU A 107 13.31 49.60 -14.80
C LEU A 107 11.85 49.57 -14.32
N GLY A 108 11.01 50.48 -14.86
CA GLY A 108 9.57 50.47 -14.61
C GLY A 108 8.89 49.17 -15.07
N ASP A 109 9.22 48.68 -16.26
CA ASP A 109 8.71 47.40 -16.78
C ASP A 109 9.13 46.20 -15.92
N ILE A 110 10.41 46.20 -15.47
CA ILE A 110 10.94 45.17 -14.58
C ILE A 110 10.17 45.13 -13.26
N TYR A 111 9.99 46.29 -12.60
CA TYR A 111 9.26 46.34 -11.33
C TYR A 111 7.79 45.95 -11.49
N HIS A 112 7.14 46.39 -12.56
CA HIS A 112 5.78 45.97 -12.86
C HIS A 112 5.69 44.45 -13.06
N ARG A 113 6.69 43.85 -13.73
CA ARG A 113 6.74 42.40 -13.92
C ARG A 113 7.02 41.66 -12.62
N LEU A 114 7.94 42.16 -11.78
CA LEU A 114 8.22 41.62 -10.43
C LEU A 114 6.96 41.64 -9.54
N GLU A 115 6.18 42.73 -9.61
CA GLU A 115 4.90 42.81 -8.90
C GLU A 115 3.89 41.78 -9.45
N ALA A 116 3.78 41.66 -10.77
CA ALA A 116 2.86 40.72 -11.43
C ALA A 116 3.13 39.24 -11.12
N ILE A 117 4.38 38.87 -10.82
CA ILE A 117 4.78 37.53 -10.41
C ILE A 117 4.86 37.35 -8.89
N ASP A 118 4.39 38.31 -8.10
CA ASP A 118 4.45 38.30 -6.63
C ASP A 118 5.88 38.08 -6.08
N ALA A 119 6.91 38.65 -6.75
CA ALA A 119 8.32 38.42 -6.44
C ALA A 119 8.71 38.81 -5.01
N TYR A 120 8.04 39.83 -4.44
CA TYR A 120 8.32 40.34 -3.09
C TYR A 120 7.79 39.46 -1.98
N THR A 121 6.75 38.67 -2.24
CA THR A 121 6.22 37.67 -1.29
C THR A 121 6.91 36.30 -1.42
N ALA A 122 7.76 36.12 -2.42
CA ALA A 122 8.44 34.87 -2.71
C ALA A 122 9.21 34.27 -1.51
N PRO A 123 9.99 35.03 -0.71
CA PRO A 123 10.67 34.52 0.46
C PRO A 123 9.70 33.92 1.51
N SER A 124 8.59 34.61 1.77
CA SER A 124 7.57 34.15 2.72
C SER A 124 6.87 32.88 2.23
N ARG A 125 6.53 32.80 0.92
CA ARG A 125 5.94 31.59 0.30
C ARG A 125 6.91 30.42 0.36
N ALA A 126 8.20 30.64 0.05
CA ALA A 126 9.21 29.60 0.11
C ALA A 126 9.40 29.08 1.55
N ALA A 127 9.43 29.99 2.53
CA ALA A 127 9.52 29.66 3.95
C ALA A 127 8.28 28.87 4.44
N GLU A 128 7.08 29.25 4.00
CA GLU A 128 5.83 28.53 4.31
C GLU A 128 5.84 27.10 3.76
N ILE A 129 6.28 26.92 2.51
CA ILE A 129 6.40 25.60 1.89
C ILE A 129 7.43 24.75 2.63
N LEU A 130 8.61 25.29 2.94
CA LEU A 130 9.63 24.58 3.72
C LEU A 130 9.12 24.20 5.12
N ALA A 131 8.45 25.11 5.82
CA ALA A 131 7.85 24.84 7.13
C ALA A 131 6.81 23.71 7.02
N GLY A 132 5.95 23.72 6.01
CA GLY A 132 4.96 22.67 5.74
C GLY A 132 5.57 21.30 5.45
N LEU A 133 6.78 21.27 4.91
CA LEU A 133 7.55 20.03 4.67
C LEU A 133 8.45 19.65 5.87
N GLY A 134 8.32 20.32 7.01
CA GLY A 134 8.92 19.95 8.28
C GLY A 134 10.25 20.64 8.62
N PHE A 135 10.66 21.68 7.89
CA PHE A 135 11.87 22.46 8.20
C PHE A 135 11.57 23.59 9.17
N SER A 136 12.29 23.63 10.29
CA SER A 136 12.23 24.76 11.22
C SER A 136 12.77 26.04 10.60
N ALA A 137 12.44 27.19 11.19
CA ALA A 137 12.98 28.47 10.73
C ALA A 137 14.52 28.52 10.77
N GLU A 138 15.13 27.84 11.74
CA GLU A 138 16.59 27.71 11.84
C GLU A 138 17.15 26.83 10.73
N ASP A 139 16.51 25.69 10.43
CA ASP A 139 16.93 24.80 9.35
C ASP A 139 16.91 25.47 7.98
N GLN A 140 15.92 26.35 7.74
CA GLN A 140 15.77 27.04 6.46
C GLN A 140 16.97 27.94 6.09
N LEU A 141 17.72 28.40 7.10
CA LEU A 141 18.92 29.22 6.93
C LEU A 141 20.22 28.42 6.84
N ARG A 142 20.17 27.10 7.07
CA ARG A 142 21.35 26.22 7.02
C ARG A 142 21.68 25.80 5.60
N PRO A 143 22.99 25.52 5.31
CA PRO A 143 23.43 25.03 4.01
C PRO A 143 22.78 23.69 3.63
N CYS A 144 22.35 23.55 2.37
CA CYS A 144 21.69 22.34 1.87
C CYS A 144 22.56 21.07 2.01
N ARG A 145 23.88 21.19 1.92
CA ARG A 145 24.84 20.08 2.09
C ARG A 145 24.80 19.41 3.47
N GLU A 146 24.36 20.09 4.51
CA GLU A 146 24.29 19.55 5.88
C GLU A 146 23.18 18.54 6.07
N PHE A 147 22.25 18.45 5.11
CA PHE A 147 21.09 17.60 5.19
C PHE A 147 21.29 16.27 4.47
N SER A 148 20.68 15.20 5.02
CA SER A 148 20.69 13.86 4.39
C SER A 148 19.93 13.85 3.05
N GLY A 149 20.15 12.83 2.21
CA GLY A 149 19.46 12.67 0.93
C GLY A 149 17.94 12.78 1.03
N GLY A 150 17.33 12.16 2.04
CA GLY A 150 15.87 12.25 2.25
C GLY A 150 15.38 13.67 2.56
N TRP A 151 16.15 14.45 3.33
CA TRP A 151 15.85 15.85 3.58
C TRP A 151 16.07 16.70 2.33
N ARG A 152 17.11 16.44 1.56
CA ARG A 152 17.33 17.12 0.27
C ARG A 152 16.23 16.82 -0.75
N MET A 153 15.62 15.61 -0.72
CA MET A 153 14.43 15.33 -1.53
C MET A 153 13.24 16.22 -1.16
N ARG A 154 13.04 16.52 0.14
CA ARG A 154 12.00 17.46 0.57
C ARG A 154 12.29 18.89 0.08
N VAL A 155 13.56 19.32 0.05
CA VAL A 155 13.95 20.61 -0.52
C VAL A 155 13.67 20.65 -2.02
N ALA A 156 13.96 19.58 -2.76
CA ALA A 156 13.63 19.47 -4.18
C ALA A 156 12.10 19.52 -4.41
N LEU A 157 11.32 18.89 -3.53
CA LEU A 157 9.87 19.00 -3.55
C LEU A 157 9.42 20.45 -3.26
N ALA A 158 10.00 21.11 -2.25
CA ALA A 158 9.71 22.51 -1.95
C ALA A 158 9.97 23.41 -3.17
N ALA A 159 11.09 23.25 -3.83
CA ALA A 159 11.50 24.01 -5.01
C ALA A 159 10.49 23.90 -6.16
N ILE A 160 10.04 22.67 -6.47
CA ILE A 160 9.07 22.49 -7.56
C ILE A 160 7.66 23.00 -7.19
N LEU A 161 7.24 22.85 -5.93
CA LEU A 161 5.97 23.39 -5.46
C LEU A 161 5.99 24.93 -5.47
N PHE A 162 7.12 25.53 -5.10
CA PHE A 162 7.33 26.98 -5.13
C PHE A 162 7.29 27.56 -6.55
N SER A 163 7.92 26.88 -7.52
CA SER A 163 7.94 27.31 -8.93
C SER A 163 6.57 27.26 -9.61
N ALA A 164 5.62 26.54 -9.02
CA ALA A 164 4.21 26.44 -9.42
C ALA A 164 4.01 26.26 -10.95
N PRO A 165 4.50 25.18 -11.58
CA PRO A 165 4.35 24.95 -13.01
C PRO A 165 2.89 24.68 -13.42
N ASP A 166 2.53 24.94 -14.70
CA ASP A 166 1.18 24.69 -15.22
C ASP A 166 0.83 23.18 -15.26
N LEU A 167 1.85 22.34 -15.48
CA LEU A 167 1.76 20.89 -15.35
C LEU A 167 2.81 20.40 -14.34
N LEU A 168 2.34 19.96 -13.18
CA LEU A 168 3.16 19.45 -12.10
C LEU A 168 3.12 17.91 -12.11
N LEU A 169 4.28 17.28 -12.21
CA LEU A 169 4.46 15.83 -12.16
C LEU A 169 5.09 15.43 -10.83
N LEU A 170 4.39 14.63 -10.03
CA LEU A 170 4.85 14.13 -8.73
C LEU A 170 4.94 12.61 -8.75
N ASP A 171 6.15 12.06 -8.57
CA ASP A 171 6.39 10.62 -8.48
C ASP A 171 6.67 10.23 -7.03
N GLU A 172 5.69 9.57 -6.37
CA GLU A 172 5.73 9.12 -4.98
C GLU A 172 6.19 10.21 -3.98
N PRO A 173 5.56 11.40 -3.95
CA PRO A 173 6.05 12.53 -3.14
C PRO A 173 5.93 12.27 -1.63
N THR A 174 5.13 11.30 -1.21
CA THR A 174 4.91 10.95 0.21
C THR A 174 6.02 10.10 0.82
N ASN A 175 6.88 9.46 0.01
CA ASN A 175 7.88 8.50 0.51
C ASN A 175 8.91 9.09 1.48
N TYR A 176 9.13 10.39 1.46
CA TYR A 176 10.12 11.07 2.31
C TYR A 176 9.49 11.99 3.35
N LEU A 177 8.16 12.06 3.40
CA LEU A 177 7.42 12.91 4.31
C LEU A 177 7.00 12.11 5.55
N ASP A 178 6.94 12.79 6.70
CA ASP A 178 6.20 12.30 7.85
C ASP A 178 4.70 12.60 7.70
N LEU A 179 3.91 12.09 8.61
CA LEU A 179 2.45 12.25 8.53
C LEU A 179 2.03 13.72 8.47
N GLU A 180 2.77 14.61 9.15
CA GLU A 180 2.53 16.07 9.11
C GLU A 180 2.77 16.63 7.72
N GLY A 181 3.91 16.29 7.11
CA GLY A 181 4.26 16.69 5.75
C GLY A 181 3.28 16.15 4.70
N VAL A 182 2.80 14.92 4.87
CA VAL A 182 1.77 14.34 3.99
C VAL A 182 0.47 15.13 4.07
N LEU A 183 -0.02 15.42 5.28
CA LEU A 183 -1.25 16.19 5.49
C LEU A 183 -1.13 17.62 4.93
N TRP A 184 0.02 18.25 5.10
CA TRP A 184 0.28 19.56 4.52
C TRP A 184 0.29 19.50 2.99
N LEU A 185 0.97 18.50 2.41
CA LEU A 185 1.02 18.29 0.95
C LEU A 185 -0.37 18.04 0.36
N GLU A 186 -1.23 17.23 1.02
CA GLU A 186 -2.62 17.04 0.62
C GLU A 186 -3.37 18.36 0.51
N ASN A 187 -3.28 19.20 1.55
CA ASN A 187 -3.91 20.53 1.56
C ASN A 187 -3.35 21.45 0.46
N PHE A 188 -2.05 21.40 0.22
CA PHE A 188 -1.40 22.17 -0.84
C PHE A 188 -1.90 21.75 -2.22
N ILE A 189 -1.93 20.43 -2.51
CA ILE A 189 -2.40 19.88 -3.78
C ILE A 189 -3.88 20.24 -4.03
N GLN A 190 -4.74 20.18 -2.99
CA GLN A 190 -6.15 20.55 -3.12
C GLN A 190 -6.35 22.01 -3.56
N LYS A 191 -5.46 22.92 -3.18
CA LYS A 191 -5.51 24.35 -3.51
C LYS A 191 -4.76 24.70 -4.80
N TYR A 192 -4.02 23.75 -5.37
CA TYR A 192 -3.20 23.98 -6.55
C TYR A 192 -4.05 24.30 -7.78
N ARG A 193 -3.72 25.35 -8.52
CA ARG A 193 -4.50 25.83 -9.66
C ARG A 193 -4.10 25.19 -10.99
N GLY A 194 -2.86 24.74 -11.11
CA GLY A 194 -2.35 24.04 -12.31
C GLY A 194 -2.87 22.62 -12.44
N THR A 195 -2.46 21.95 -13.50
CA THR A 195 -2.72 20.53 -13.70
C THR A 195 -1.70 19.71 -12.92
N ILE A 196 -2.15 18.73 -12.16
CA ILE A 196 -1.26 17.80 -11.44
C ILE A 196 -1.45 16.38 -11.98
N LEU A 197 -0.36 15.72 -12.26
CA LEU A 197 -0.33 14.26 -12.44
C LEU A 197 0.56 13.66 -11.35
N ILE A 198 -0.04 12.91 -10.43
CA ILE A 198 0.63 12.35 -9.26
C ILE A 198 0.62 10.83 -9.31
N VAL A 199 1.79 10.22 -9.23
CA VAL A 199 1.95 8.81 -8.91
C VAL A 199 2.01 8.68 -7.40
N SER A 200 1.10 7.93 -6.82
CA SER A 200 1.15 7.61 -5.39
C SER A 200 0.58 6.23 -5.09
N HIS A 201 1.13 5.62 -4.06
CA HIS A 201 0.61 4.41 -3.43
C HIS A 201 -0.15 4.73 -2.13
N ASP A 202 -0.29 6.01 -1.81
CA ASP A 202 -1.12 6.48 -0.71
C ASP A 202 -2.58 6.63 -1.17
N ARG A 203 -3.44 5.77 -0.65
CA ARG A 203 -4.86 5.72 -1.00
C ARG A 203 -5.61 6.95 -0.50
N ASP A 204 -5.25 7.46 0.68
CA ASP A 204 -5.91 8.61 1.28
C ASP A 204 -5.60 9.87 0.46
N LEU A 205 -4.34 10.08 0.08
CA LEU A 205 -3.95 11.16 -0.83
C LEU A 205 -4.71 11.07 -2.16
N LEU A 206 -4.83 9.88 -2.77
CA LEU A 206 -5.56 9.68 -4.03
C LEU A 206 -7.07 9.91 -3.90
N ASN A 207 -7.66 9.67 -2.72
CA ASN A 207 -9.07 9.95 -2.47
C ASN A 207 -9.36 11.41 -2.15
N THR A 208 -8.48 12.05 -1.35
CA THR A 208 -8.72 13.41 -0.84
C THR A 208 -8.26 14.49 -1.80
N ALA A 209 -7.14 14.25 -2.51
CA ALA A 209 -6.53 15.27 -3.35
C ALA A 209 -6.82 15.10 -4.85
N CYS A 210 -7.18 13.91 -5.35
CA CYS A 210 -7.39 13.66 -6.78
C CYS A 210 -8.86 13.67 -7.17
N GLU A 211 -9.17 14.29 -8.31
CA GLU A 211 -10.52 14.33 -8.93
C GLU A 211 -10.69 13.26 -10.00
N PHE A 212 -9.59 12.76 -10.52
CA PHE A 212 -9.54 11.74 -11.56
C PHE A 212 -8.45 10.72 -11.24
N ILE A 213 -8.67 9.47 -11.66
CA ILE A 213 -7.67 8.41 -11.63
C ILE A 213 -7.36 7.97 -13.05
N LEU A 214 -6.10 8.11 -13.46
CA LEU A 214 -5.55 7.57 -14.69
C LEU A 214 -4.95 6.20 -14.40
N HIS A 215 -5.60 5.15 -14.86
CA HIS A 215 -5.16 3.77 -14.63
C HIS A 215 -4.31 3.29 -15.79
N LEU A 216 -3.08 2.88 -15.49
CA LEU A 216 -2.16 2.25 -16.43
C LEU A 216 -2.17 0.73 -16.22
N GLU A 217 -2.77 0.03 -17.16
CA GLU A 217 -2.88 -1.44 -17.14
C GLU A 217 -2.50 -2.01 -18.52
N ARG A 218 -1.55 -2.96 -18.54
CA ARG A 218 -1.07 -3.65 -19.75
C ARG A 218 -0.62 -2.70 -20.86
N GLY A 219 0.04 -1.62 -20.46
CA GLY A 219 0.55 -0.61 -21.38
C GLY A 219 -0.52 0.33 -21.94
N LYS A 220 -1.79 0.25 -21.49
CA LYS A 220 -2.89 1.13 -21.89
C LYS A 220 -3.31 2.05 -20.77
N LEU A 221 -3.80 3.23 -21.13
CA LEU A 221 -4.30 4.23 -20.21
C LEU A 221 -5.83 4.28 -20.23
N LYS A 222 -6.45 4.42 -19.05
CA LYS A 222 -7.88 4.66 -18.92
C LYS A 222 -8.14 5.66 -17.81
N LEU A 223 -8.85 6.74 -18.15
CA LEU A 223 -9.21 7.78 -17.19
C LEU A 223 -10.56 7.46 -16.53
N TYR A 224 -10.61 7.59 -15.20
CA TYR A 224 -11.80 7.44 -14.39
C TYR A 224 -12.07 8.72 -13.63
N THR A 225 -13.33 9.09 -13.48
CA THR A 225 -13.75 10.23 -12.66
C THR A 225 -13.92 9.81 -11.20
N GLY A 226 -13.47 10.65 -10.29
CA GLY A 226 -13.52 10.41 -8.84
C GLY A 226 -12.18 9.96 -8.26
N GLY A 227 -12.14 9.79 -6.93
CA GLY A 227 -10.97 9.30 -6.20
C GLY A 227 -10.74 7.80 -6.36
N TYR A 228 -9.75 7.29 -5.66
CA TYR A 228 -9.29 5.90 -5.78
C TYR A 228 -10.40 4.87 -5.47
N ASP A 229 -11.21 5.11 -4.45
CA ASP A 229 -12.28 4.17 -4.06
C ASP A 229 -13.39 4.09 -5.11
N THR A 230 -13.76 5.23 -5.71
CA THR A 230 -14.71 5.29 -6.82
C THR A 230 -14.17 4.55 -8.05
N PHE A 231 -12.88 4.74 -8.36
CA PHE A 231 -12.19 4.00 -9.40
C PHE A 231 -12.26 2.48 -9.16
N MET A 232 -11.92 2.01 -7.95
CA MET A 232 -11.94 0.59 -7.61
C MET A 232 -13.34 -0.02 -7.73
N ALA A 233 -14.36 0.67 -7.22
CA ALA A 233 -15.76 0.24 -7.35
C ALA A 233 -16.19 0.16 -8.83
N THR A 234 -15.87 1.18 -9.62
CA THR A 234 -16.20 1.22 -11.06
C THR A 234 -15.48 0.11 -11.84
N ARG A 235 -14.20 -0.12 -11.53
CA ARG A 235 -13.41 -1.19 -12.15
C ARG A 235 -13.97 -2.57 -11.79
N ALA A 236 -14.32 -2.80 -10.52
CA ALA A 236 -14.89 -4.07 -10.07
C ALA A 236 -16.26 -4.35 -10.74
N ALA A 237 -17.13 -3.33 -10.84
CA ALA A 237 -18.42 -3.44 -11.52
C ALA A 237 -18.25 -3.76 -13.02
N GLY A 238 -17.35 -3.03 -13.71
CA GLY A 238 -17.05 -3.29 -15.12
C GLY A 238 -16.55 -4.70 -15.36
N ARG A 239 -15.62 -5.17 -14.52
CA ARG A 239 -15.08 -6.52 -14.60
C ARG A 239 -16.16 -7.61 -14.35
N ALA A 240 -17.03 -7.40 -13.36
CA ALA A 240 -18.14 -8.33 -13.13
C ALA A 240 -19.05 -8.44 -14.36
N GLN A 241 -19.30 -7.32 -15.06
CA GLN A 241 -20.05 -7.30 -16.33
C GLN A 241 -19.32 -8.07 -17.44
N ASP A 242 -17.98 -7.86 -17.60
CA ASP A 242 -17.17 -8.56 -18.59
C ASP A 242 -17.15 -10.07 -18.35
N VAL A 243 -17.02 -10.51 -17.10
CA VAL A 243 -17.10 -11.93 -16.72
C VAL A 243 -18.49 -12.53 -17.02
N ALA A 244 -19.55 -11.81 -16.68
CA ALA A 244 -20.91 -12.25 -16.95
C ALA A 244 -21.17 -12.34 -18.47
N PHE A 245 -20.67 -11.36 -19.24
CA PHE A 245 -20.77 -11.35 -20.70
C PHE A 245 -19.98 -12.51 -21.33
N ALA A 246 -18.73 -12.75 -20.90
CA ALA A 246 -17.91 -13.86 -21.37
C ALA A 246 -18.59 -15.23 -21.09
N LYS A 247 -19.10 -15.44 -19.87
CA LYS A 247 -19.86 -16.65 -19.54
C LYS A 247 -21.09 -16.86 -20.44
N LYS A 248 -21.84 -15.79 -20.72
CA LYS A 248 -22.99 -15.82 -21.61
C LYS A 248 -22.58 -16.14 -23.06
N GLN A 249 -21.49 -15.59 -23.52
CA GLN A 249 -20.93 -15.84 -24.85
C GLN A 249 -20.45 -17.29 -24.97
N ASP A 250 -19.73 -17.83 -23.96
CA ASP A 250 -19.27 -19.21 -23.93
C ASP A 250 -20.43 -20.20 -23.94
N ALA A 251 -21.50 -19.94 -23.17
CA ALA A 251 -22.71 -20.74 -23.20
C ALA A 251 -23.38 -20.74 -24.58
N ALA A 252 -23.46 -19.57 -25.23
CA ALA A 252 -24.01 -19.46 -26.56
C ALA A 252 -23.15 -20.20 -27.60
N ARG A 253 -21.81 -20.11 -27.53
CA ARG A 253 -20.87 -20.85 -28.36
C ARG A 253 -21.02 -22.35 -28.17
N ALA A 254 -21.03 -22.82 -26.92
CA ALA A 254 -21.21 -24.24 -26.59
C ALA A 254 -22.55 -24.79 -27.16
N HIS A 255 -23.62 -24.00 -27.07
CA HIS A 255 -24.91 -24.36 -27.66
C HIS A 255 -24.84 -24.47 -29.22
N MET A 256 -24.23 -23.50 -29.86
CA MET A 256 -24.05 -23.52 -31.33
C MET A 256 -23.13 -24.66 -31.75
N GLN A 257 -22.05 -24.93 -31.03
CA GLN A 257 -21.14 -26.04 -31.30
C GLN A 257 -21.84 -27.40 -31.18
N LYS A 258 -22.62 -27.62 -30.13
CA LYS A 258 -23.43 -28.85 -29.97
C LYS A 258 -24.42 -29.06 -31.14
N PHE A 259 -25.02 -27.97 -31.64
CA PHE A 259 -25.89 -28.05 -32.79
C PHE A 259 -25.12 -28.44 -34.07
N VAL A 260 -23.95 -27.82 -34.29
CA VAL A 260 -23.08 -28.16 -35.44
C VAL A 260 -22.65 -29.61 -35.36
N ASP A 261 -22.16 -30.08 -34.23
CA ASP A 261 -21.67 -31.45 -34.04
C ASP A 261 -22.79 -32.48 -34.28
N ARG A 262 -24.03 -32.16 -33.84
CA ARG A 262 -25.18 -33.09 -34.01
C ARG A 262 -25.71 -33.14 -35.45
N PHE A 263 -25.65 -32.02 -36.19
CA PHE A 263 -26.34 -31.92 -37.48
C PHE A 263 -25.41 -31.75 -38.69
N LYS A 264 -24.11 -31.71 -38.48
CA LYS A 264 -23.08 -31.54 -39.55
C LYS A 264 -23.17 -32.61 -40.66
N ALA A 265 -23.60 -33.82 -40.32
CA ALA A 265 -23.76 -34.93 -41.28
C ALA A 265 -25.20 -35.12 -41.78
N SER A 266 -26.16 -34.28 -41.37
CA SER A 266 -27.57 -34.38 -41.76
C SER A 266 -27.83 -33.55 -43.02
N ALA A 267 -28.18 -34.17 -44.16
CA ALA A 267 -28.46 -33.50 -45.42
C ALA A 267 -29.54 -32.40 -45.29
N ALA A 268 -30.59 -32.64 -44.48
CA ALA A 268 -31.71 -31.71 -44.29
C ALA A 268 -31.32 -30.45 -43.47
N LYS A 269 -30.25 -30.49 -42.65
CA LYS A 269 -29.83 -29.38 -41.77
C LYS A 269 -28.40 -28.91 -42.04
N ALA A 270 -27.73 -29.44 -43.06
CA ALA A 270 -26.35 -29.10 -43.41
C ALA A 270 -26.14 -27.60 -43.65
N ALA A 271 -27.06 -26.94 -44.36
CA ALA A 271 -27.00 -25.50 -44.62
C ALA A 271 -27.09 -24.67 -43.32
N GLN A 272 -27.94 -25.08 -42.35
CA GLN A 272 -28.06 -24.42 -41.04
C GLN A 272 -26.81 -24.65 -40.18
N ALA A 273 -26.25 -25.87 -40.20
CA ALA A 273 -25.01 -26.19 -39.50
C ALA A 273 -23.84 -25.37 -40.06
N GLN A 274 -23.73 -25.23 -41.40
CA GLN A 274 -22.70 -24.44 -42.04
C GLN A 274 -22.83 -22.93 -41.75
N SER A 275 -24.06 -22.39 -41.68
CA SER A 275 -24.31 -21.02 -41.26
C SER A 275 -23.84 -20.77 -39.83
N ARG A 276 -24.16 -21.67 -38.88
CA ARG A 276 -23.70 -21.58 -37.49
C ARG A 276 -22.20 -21.75 -37.32
N MET A 277 -21.54 -22.59 -38.13
CA MET A 277 -20.08 -22.66 -38.21
C MET A 277 -19.46 -21.33 -38.61
N LYS A 278 -20.03 -20.66 -39.62
CA LYS A 278 -19.56 -19.32 -40.03
C LYS A 278 -19.80 -18.27 -38.96
N MET A 279 -20.89 -18.35 -38.20
CA MET A 279 -21.14 -17.47 -37.05
C MET A 279 -20.13 -17.74 -35.92
N LEU A 280 -19.85 -19.01 -35.57
CA LEU A 280 -18.84 -19.38 -34.60
C LEU A 280 -17.44 -18.87 -34.97
N ALA A 281 -17.05 -18.95 -36.22
CA ALA A 281 -15.78 -18.47 -36.75
C ALA A 281 -15.65 -16.93 -36.66
N LYS A 282 -16.78 -16.21 -36.75
CA LYS A 282 -16.81 -14.74 -36.65
C LYS A 282 -16.99 -14.22 -35.23
N MET A 283 -17.38 -15.06 -34.26
CA MET A 283 -17.50 -14.66 -32.86
C MET A 283 -16.11 -14.41 -32.27
N ALA A 284 -15.76 -13.14 -32.06
CA ALA A 284 -14.57 -12.78 -31.35
C ALA A 284 -14.65 -13.32 -29.91
N LEU A 285 -13.59 -13.95 -29.44
CA LEU A 285 -13.47 -14.36 -28.04
C LEU A 285 -13.32 -13.12 -27.18
N VAL A 286 -14.21 -12.94 -26.21
CA VAL A 286 -13.99 -11.96 -25.14
C VAL A 286 -13.09 -12.63 -24.12
N GLU A 287 -11.79 -12.42 -24.27
CA GLU A 287 -10.84 -12.81 -23.23
C GLU A 287 -11.02 -11.87 -22.04
N VAL A 288 -11.64 -12.38 -20.96
CA VAL A 288 -11.55 -11.73 -19.66
C VAL A 288 -10.18 -12.12 -19.10
N PRO A 289 -9.26 -11.16 -19.02
CA PRO A 289 -7.93 -11.45 -18.51
C PRO A 289 -8.03 -12.02 -17.09
N PRO A 290 -7.28 -13.09 -16.75
CA PRO A 290 -7.25 -13.61 -15.38
C PRO A 290 -6.87 -12.49 -14.42
N ASP A 291 -7.39 -12.53 -13.19
CA ASP A 291 -6.89 -11.69 -12.12
C ASP A 291 -5.39 -11.97 -11.98
N GLU A 292 -4.62 -10.93 -12.14
CA GLU A 292 -3.23 -10.99 -11.74
C GLU A 292 -3.24 -10.98 -10.21
N HIS A 293 -3.41 -12.16 -9.61
CA HIS A 293 -3.36 -12.29 -8.16
C HIS A 293 -2.02 -11.78 -7.65
N VAL A 294 -2.09 -10.81 -6.77
CA VAL A 294 -0.92 -10.47 -5.96
C VAL A 294 -0.66 -11.68 -5.08
N ALA A 295 0.55 -12.19 -5.12
CA ALA A 295 0.89 -13.32 -4.28
C ALA A 295 0.77 -12.92 -2.81
N PRO A 296 0.04 -13.71 -1.98
CA PRO A 296 -0.20 -13.37 -0.59
C PRO A 296 1.11 -13.33 0.21
N ILE A 297 1.17 -12.45 1.19
CA ILE A 297 2.23 -12.43 2.19
C ILE A 297 1.78 -13.31 3.36
N ARG A 298 2.55 -14.36 3.66
CA ARG A 298 2.25 -15.29 4.77
C ARG A 298 3.36 -15.21 5.81
N ILE A 299 3.09 -14.51 6.91
CA ILE A 299 3.99 -14.46 8.06
C ILE A 299 3.84 -15.78 8.84
N PRO A 300 4.94 -16.48 9.18
CA PRO A 300 4.88 -17.69 10.01
C PRO A 300 4.32 -17.39 11.39
N GLN A 301 3.60 -18.36 11.99
CA GLN A 301 3.10 -18.23 13.36
C GLN A 301 4.23 -17.96 14.36
N ALA A 302 3.96 -17.10 15.33
CA ALA A 302 4.93 -16.70 16.35
C ALA A 302 5.33 -17.86 17.25
N THR A 303 6.56 -17.84 17.72
CA THR A 303 7.00 -18.76 18.78
C THR A 303 6.34 -18.35 20.11
N PRO A 304 5.67 -19.27 20.84
CA PRO A 304 5.02 -18.93 22.09
C PRO A 304 5.99 -18.35 23.11
N ALA A 305 5.62 -17.21 23.70
CA ALA A 305 6.38 -16.55 24.76
C ALA A 305 5.48 -16.17 25.94
N SER A 306 6.08 -16.14 27.14
CA SER A 306 5.35 -15.72 28.34
C SER A 306 5.42 -14.20 28.51
N PRO A 307 4.34 -13.53 28.95
CA PRO A 307 4.36 -12.11 29.25
C PRO A 307 5.18 -11.82 30.52
N PRO A 308 5.85 -10.65 30.60
CA PRO A 308 6.03 -9.66 29.54
C PRO A 308 7.12 -10.04 28.55
N LEU A 309 7.03 -9.56 27.29
CA LEU A 309 8.10 -9.71 26.29
C LEU A 309 9.28 -8.79 26.60
N ILE A 310 8.97 -7.52 26.90
CA ILE A 310 9.97 -6.50 27.27
C ILE A 310 9.40 -5.65 28.39
N THR A 311 10.25 -5.37 29.39
CA THR A 311 9.97 -4.37 30.43
C THR A 311 11.10 -3.35 30.44
N MET A 312 10.74 -2.08 30.54
CA MET A 312 11.67 -0.96 30.69
C MET A 312 11.29 -0.13 31.91
N ASP A 313 12.27 0.29 32.68
CA ASP A 313 12.10 1.26 33.77
C ASP A 313 13.14 2.37 33.65
N ARG A 314 12.66 3.59 33.38
CA ARG A 314 13.44 4.81 33.17
C ARG A 314 14.65 4.63 32.25
N ALA A 315 14.51 3.76 31.25
CA ALA A 315 15.57 3.49 30.29
C ALA A 315 15.86 4.73 29.44
N SER A 316 17.12 4.86 29.02
CA SER A 316 17.58 5.89 28.09
C SER A 316 18.39 5.26 26.96
N VAL A 317 18.33 5.83 25.76
CA VAL A 317 19.01 5.28 24.58
C VAL A 317 19.48 6.38 23.65
N GLY A 318 20.61 6.16 22.99
CA GLY A 318 21.21 7.02 21.99
C GLY A 318 22.33 6.29 21.25
N TYR A 319 23.04 7.00 20.39
CA TYR A 319 24.15 6.45 19.58
C TYR A 319 25.52 6.76 20.17
N GLU A 320 25.66 7.91 20.84
CA GLU A 320 26.91 8.36 21.44
C GLU A 320 26.84 8.27 22.97
N PRO A 321 27.86 7.73 23.64
CA PRO A 321 27.90 7.68 25.10
C PRO A 321 27.68 9.06 25.73
N GLY A 322 26.74 9.15 26.66
CA GLY A 322 26.43 10.40 27.37
C GLY A 322 25.50 11.36 26.63
N LYS A 323 25.07 11.03 25.39
CA LYS A 323 24.10 11.81 24.62
C LYS A 323 22.86 10.97 24.30
N PRO A 324 21.94 10.78 25.23
CA PRO A 324 20.72 10.04 24.97
C PRO A 324 19.81 10.84 24.01
N ILE A 325 19.20 10.12 23.06
CA ILE A 325 18.16 10.67 22.18
C ILE A 325 16.79 10.54 22.84
N LEU A 326 16.55 9.41 23.53
CA LEU A 326 15.33 9.17 24.28
C LEU A 326 15.67 8.88 25.74
N THR A 327 14.87 9.44 26.63
CA THR A 327 15.06 9.35 28.10
C THR A 327 13.75 9.00 28.80
N GLY A 328 13.87 8.41 30.01
CA GLY A 328 12.71 8.16 30.89
C GLY A 328 11.74 7.11 30.34
N LEU A 329 12.21 6.17 29.52
CA LEU A 329 11.38 5.14 28.93
C LEU A 329 10.92 4.13 29.99
N SER A 330 9.63 4.13 30.32
CA SER A 330 9.01 3.19 31.26
C SER A 330 7.80 2.54 30.61
N PHE A 331 8.01 1.37 30.01
CA PHE A 331 7.01 0.64 29.23
C PHE A 331 7.06 -0.86 29.49
N ARG A 332 5.93 -1.49 29.25
CA ARG A 332 5.77 -2.93 29.21
C ARG A 332 5.13 -3.32 27.89
N PHE A 333 5.69 -4.34 27.23
CA PHE A 333 5.15 -4.96 26.03
C PHE A 333 4.83 -6.42 26.29
N ASP A 334 3.62 -6.83 25.95
CA ASP A 334 3.11 -8.19 26.11
C ASP A 334 2.94 -8.89 24.73
N PRO A 335 2.78 -10.23 24.66
CA PRO A 335 2.75 -10.99 23.41
C PRO A 335 1.66 -10.62 22.40
N GLU A 336 0.58 -9.99 22.84
CA GLU A 336 -0.56 -9.60 21.99
C GLU A 336 -0.57 -8.10 21.67
N ASP A 337 0.46 -7.35 22.07
CA ASP A 337 0.50 -5.89 21.90
C ASP A 337 0.64 -5.50 20.41
N ARG A 338 -0.18 -4.55 20.00
CA ARG A 338 -0.17 -3.91 18.69
C ARG A 338 0.06 -2.41 18.87
N VAL A 339 1.28 -1.96 18.66
CA VAL A 339 1.69 -0.59 19.01
C VAL A 339 2.22 0.15 17.80
N ALA A 340 1.72 1.37 17.55
CA ALA A 340 2.31 2.27 16.57
C ALA A 340 3.07 3.41 17.26
N LEU A 341 4.25 3.74 16.72
CA LEU A 341 5.07 4.87 17.15
C LEU A 341 4.80 6.06 16.23
N LEU A 342 4.21 7.12 16.78
CA LEU A 342 3.91 8.38 16.11
C LEU A 342 4.98 9.44 16.44
N GLY A 343 5.07 10.49 15.63
CA GLY A 343 5.96 11.64 15.86
C GLY A 343 6.72 12.05 14.60
N LYS A 344 7.29 13.25 14.63
CA LYS A 344 8.08 13.83 13.52
C LYS A 344 9.29 12.97 13.18
N ASN A 345 9.77 13.10 11.95
CA ASN A 345 11.03 12.49 11.57
C ASN A 345 12.18 13.13 12.38
N GLY A 346 13.13 12.30 12.80
CA GLY A 346 14.24 12.72 13.67
C GLY A 346 13.96 12.64 15.18
N ASN A 347 12.71 12.48 15.62
CA ASN A 347 12.37 12.44 17.06
C ASN A 347 12.79 11.14 17.78
N GLY A 348 13.40 10.16 17.08
CA GLY A 348 13.91 8.95 17.72
C GLY A 348 13.03 7.72 17.59
N LYS A 349 12.01 7.69 16.68
CA LYS A 349 11.17 6.50 16.42
C LYS A 349 12.02 5.26 16.12
N SER A 350 12.91 5.37 15.12
CA SER A 350 13.82 4.28 14.74
C SER A 350 14.86 3.96 15.84
N THR A 351 15.20 4.93 16.71
CA THR A 351 16.06 4.68 17.88
C THR A 351 15.35 3.79 18.89
N MET A 352 14.08 4.06 19.18
CA MET A 352 13.23 3.20 20.01
C MET A 352 13.08 1.79 19.39
N ALA A 353 12.80 1.71 18.09
CA ALA A 353 12.71 0.44 17.39
C ALA A 353 14.01 -0.38 17.47
N LYS A 354 15.16 0.27 17.31
CA LYS A 354 16.49 -0.38 17.45
C LYS A 354 16.79 -0.83 18.89
N LEU A 355 16.36 -0.08 19.90
CA LEU A 355 16.48 -0.50 21.31
C LEU A 355 15.65 -1.77 21.54
N LEU A 356 14.39 -1.77 21.12
CA LEU A 356 13.49 -2.91 21.27
C LEU A 356 13.97 -4.14 20.47
N ALA A 357 14.62 -3.91 19.32
CA ALA A 357 15.25 -4.94 18.50
C ALA A 357 16.58 -5.48 19.08
N GLY A 358 17.07 -4.93 20.21
CA GLY A 358 18.35 -5.28 20.78
C GLY A 358 19.58 -4.85 19.95
N LYS A 359 19.38 -3.96 18.97
CA LYS A 359 20.46 -3.39 18.13
C LYS A 359 21.16 -2.20 18.80
N LEU A 360 20.52 -1.57 19.77
CA LEU A 360 21.07 -0.56 20.65
C LEU A 360 20.94 -1.04 22.10
N GLN A 361 21.90 -0.69 22.92
CA GLN A 361 21.87 -0.96 24.36
C GLN A 361 21.31 0.25 25.10
N ALA A 362 20.60 0.02 26.21
CA ALA A 362 20.21 1.09 27.11
C ALA A 362 21.46 1.73 27.74
N MET A 363 21.49 3.07 27.75
CA MET A 363 22.56 3.86 28.32
C MET A 363 22.34 4.09 29.83
N GLY A 364 21.10 3.97 30.30
CA GLY A 364 20.71 4.11 31.70
C GLY A 364 19.32 3.53 31.92
N GLY A 365 18.94 3.36 33.22
CA GLY A 365 17.72 2.66 33.59
C GLY A 365 17.82 1.16 33.38
N GLU A 366 16.68 0.46 33.40
CA GLU A 366 16.60 -0.98 33.21
C GLU A 366 15.89 -1.34 31.92
N PHE A 367 16.45 -2.32 31.18
CA PHE A 367 15.85 -2.92 29.99
C PHE A 367 15.91 -4.43 30.11
N THR A 368 14.78 -5.06 30.34
CA THR A 368 14.68 -6.50 30.61
C THR A 368 13.85 -7.21 29.54
N PRO A 369 14.49 -7.89 28.58
CA PRO A 369 13.80 -8.72 27.61
C PRO A 369 13.45 -10.09 28.20
N ALA A 370 12.36 -10.70 27.72
CA ALA A 370 12.00 -12.07 28.07
C ALA A 370 13.07 -13.07 27.62
N ARG A 371 13.27 -14.13 28.40
CA ARG A 371 14.29 -15.16 28.13
C ARG A 371 14.15 -15.86 26.76
N LYS A 372 12.92 -15.96 26.25
CA LYS A 372 12.59 -16.57 24.94
C LYS A 372 12.14 -15.53 23.91
N LEU A 373 12.58 -14.28 24.07
CA LEU A 373 12.27 -13.24 23.09
C LEU A 373 12.98 -13.53 21.77
N VAL A 374 12.19 -13.61 20.69
CA VAL A 374 12.68 -13.68 19.30
C VAL A 374 12.12 -12.46 18.58
N VAL A 375 13.01 -11.57 18.15
CA VAL A 375 12.62 -10.32 17.50
C VAL A 375 12.84 -10.44 15.99
N GLY A 376 11.78 -10.20 15.23
CA GLY A 376 11.88 -9.91 13.80
C GLY A 376 11.97 -8.39 13.62
N TYR A 377 13.02 -7.92 12.95
CA TYR A 377 13.21 -6.49 12.72
C TYR A 377 13.31 -6.21 11.23
N PHE A 378 12.37 -5.42 10.72
CA PHE A 378 12.38 -4.88 9.37
C PHE A 378 12.73 -3.40 9.45
N ALA A 379 13.79 -2.97 8.77
CA ALA A 379 14.16 -1.57 8.63
C ALA A 379 14.45 -1.22 7.18
N GLN A 380 14.04 -0.04 6.76
CA GLN A 380 14.18 0.44 5.38
C GLN A 380 15.64 0.36 4.87
N HIS A 381 16.61 0.79 5.68
CA HIS A 381 18.02 0.79 5.28
C HIS A 381 18.64 -0.61 5.12
N GLN A 382 18.02 -1.66 5.70
CA GLN A 382 18.52 -3.02 5.52
C GLN A 382 18.35 -3.55 4.08
N ALA A 383 17.46 -2.96 3.29
CA ALA A 383 17.32 -3.30 1.87
C ALA A 383 18.56 -2.88 1.06
N GLU A 384 19.28 -1.85 1.52
CA GLU A 384 20.54 -1.37 0.90
C GLU A 384 21.74 -2.23 1.32
N GLU A 385 21.66 -2.91 2.47
CA GLU A 385 22.68 -3.81 2.99
C GLU A 385 22.64 -5.22 2.33
N LEU A 386 21.59 -5.53 1.57
CA LEU A 386 21.48 -6.81 0.88
C LEU A 386 22.55 -6.95 -0.20
N ASP A 387 23.22 -8.09 -0.23
CA ASP A 387 24.12 -8.42 -1.34
C ASP A 387 23.32 -8.55 -2.64
N THR A 388 23.51 -7.57 -3.52
CA THR A 388 22.80 -7.46 -4.80
C THR A 388 23.23 -8.49 -5.83
N THR A 389 24.35 -9.19 -5.60
CA THR A 389 24.94 -10.15 -6.55
C THR A 389 24.38 -11.56 -6.40
N ILE A 390 23.86 -11.91 -5.21
CA ILE A 390 23.31 -13.23 -4.90
C ILE A 390 21.79 -13.28 -5.12
N THR A 391 21.22 -14.48 -5.06
CA THR A 391 19.78 -14.73 -5.23
C THR A 391 19.07 -14.78 -3.88
N PRO A 392 17.72 -14.58 -3.82
CA PRO A 392 16.93 -14.76 -2.59
C PRO A 392 17.16 -16.10 -1.91
N ILE A 393 17.29 -17.19 -2.67
CA ILE A 393 17.61 -18.52 -2.12
C ILE A 393 18.97 -18.47 -1.40
N GLN A 394 20.00 -17.95 -2.05
CA GLN A 394 21.35 -17.86 -1.47
C GLN A 394 21.35 -16.95 -0.23
N THR A 395 20.61 -15.84 -0.25
CA THR A 395 20.48 -14.94 0.91
C THR A 395 19.94 -15.69 2.13
N LEU A 396 18.84 -16.45 1.99
CA LEU A 396 18.30 -17.22 3.10
C LEU A 396 19.22 -18.34 3.55
N GLN A 397 19.89 -19.04 2.61
CA GLN A 397 20.81 -20.12 2.92
C GLN A 397 22.07 -19.63 3.67
N HIS A 398 22.60 -18.45 3.30
CA HIS A 398 23.73 -17.84 4.01
C HIS A 398 23.37 -17.50 5.46
N LEU A 399 22.17 -16.97 5.70
CA LEU A 399 21.69 -16.64 7.04
C LEU A 399 21.33 -17.89 7.87
N ARG A 400 20.86 -18.95 7.22
CA ARG A 400 20.44 -20.22 7.85
C ARG A 400 20.91 -21.43 7.05
N PRO A 401 22.20 -21.79 7.17
CA PRO A 401 22.78 -22.91 6.40
C PRO A 401 22.14 -24.29 6.68
N LYS A 402 21.41 -24.41 7.80
CA LYS A 402 20.74 -25.65 8.21
C LYS A 402 19.39 -25.88 7.52
N LEU A 403 18.83 -24.86 6.85
CA LEU A 403 17.55 -25.01 6.15
C LEU A 403 17.76 -25.79 4.86
N THR A 404 16.86 -26.74 4.59
CA THR A 404 16.84 -27.44 3.31
C THR A 404 16.39 -26.49 2.19
N LEU A 405 16.79 -26.78 0.96
CA LEU A 405 16.38 -25.99 -0.21
C LEU A 405 14.85 -25.91 -0.36
N GLU A 406 14.15 -26.99 0.00
CA GLU A 406 12.69 -27.05 -0.02
C GLU A 406 12.06 -26.09 1.00
N GLN A 407 12.59 -26.05 2.22
CA GLN A 407 12.15 -25.11 3.27
C GLN A 407 12.37 -23.65 2.84
N VAL A 408 13.53 -23.36 2.26
CA VAL A 408 13.85 -22.01 1.75
C VAL A 408 12.87 -21.61 0.63
N ARG A 409 12.61 -22.51 -0.33
CA ARG A 409 11.65 -22.26 -1.41
C ARG A 409 10.22 -22.07 -0.91
N THR A 410 9.80 -22.88 0.04
CA THR A 410 8.47 -22.78 0.66
C THR A 410 8.30 -21.44 1.35
N GLN A 411 9.30 -21.01 2.11
CA GLN A 411 9.26 -19.71 2.78
C GLN A 411 9.21 -18.56 1.78
N LEU A 412 10.09 -18.53 0.79
CA LEU A 412 10.07 -17.52 -0.27
C LEU A 412 8.73 -17.53 -1.03
N GLY A 413 8.16 -18.72 -1.29
CA GLY A 413 6.84 -18.86 -1.89
C GLY A 413 5.73 -18.22 -1.05
N GLY A 414 5.81 -18.31 0.28
CA GLY A 414 4.90 -17.65 1.23
C GLY A 414 4.93 -16.12 1.15
N PHE A 415 6.03 -15.53 0.66
CA PHE A 415 6.17 -14.10 0.41
C PHE A 415 6.01 -13.71 -1.07
N GLY A 416 5.49 -14.63 -1.88
CA GLY A 416 5.13 -14.34 -3.27
C GLY A 416 6.27 -14.45 -4.27
N PHE A 417 7.38 -15.11 -3.93
CA PHE A 417 8.45 -15.38 -4.87
C PHE A 417 8.15 -16.63 -5.70
N ALA A 418 7.77 -16.44 -6.97
CA ALA A 418 7.71 -17.52 -7.93
C ALA A 418 9.12 -18.11 -8.20
N GLN A 419 9.21 -19.31 -8.77
CA GLN A 419 10.48 -20.04 -8.93
C GLN A 419 11.55 -19.25 -9.69
N ASP A 420 11.18 -18.53 -10.74
CA ASP A 420 12.06 -17.67 -11.54
C ASP A 420 12.61 -16.51 -10.71
N LYS A 421 11.76 -15.89 -9.88
CA LYS A 421 12.14 -14.78 -8.99
C LYS A 421 13.02 -15.21 -7.84
N GLN A 422 12.86 -16.43 -7.34
CA GLN A 422 13.75 -16.99 -6.31
C GLN A 422 15.20 -17.16 -6.78
N GLN A 423 15.41 -17.30 -8.10
CA GLN A 423 16.71 -17.46 -8.74
C GLN A 423 17.23 -16.16 -9.40
N THR A 424 16.45 -15.09 -9.38
CA THR A 424 16.85 -13.78 -9.89
C THR A 424 17.76 -13.08 -8.87
N GLN A 425 18.86 -12.46 -9.32
CA GLN A 425 19.74 -11.70 -8.44
C GLN A 425 18.98 -10.58 -7.71
N VAL A 426 19.26 -10.37 -6.42
CA VAL A 426 18.62 -9.36 -5.59
C VAL A 426 18.70 -7.97 -6.20
N GLY A 427 19.82 -7.63 -6.85
CA GLY A 427 19.97 -6.35 -7.55
C GLY A 427 18.99 -6.11 -8.71
N LYS A 428 18.43 -7.18 -9.29
CA LYS A 428 17.44 -7.11 -10.39
C LYS A 428 16.00 -7.17 -9.91
N LEU A 429 15.77 -7.33 -8.61
CA LEU A 429 14.43 -7.30 -8.01
C LEU A 429 13.91 -5.85 -7.96
N SER A 430 12.61 -5.69 -8.13
CA SER A 430 11.92 -4.42 -7.88
C SER A 430 12.01 -4.01 -6.40
N GLY A 431 11.77 -2.73 -6.09
CA GLY A 431 11.71 -2.26 -4.69
C GLY A 431 10.72 -3.05 -3.83
N GLY A 432 9.52 -3.32 -4.35
CA GLY A 432 8.51 -4.13 -3.67
C GLY A 432 8.92 -5.59 -3.47
N GLU A 433 9.60 -6.22 -4.46
CA GLU A 433 10.15 -7.56 -4.30
C GLU A 433 11.26 -7.59 -3.24
N ARG A 434 12.14 -6.57 -3.20
CA ARG A 434 13.14 -6.44 -2.12
C ARG A 434 12.49 -6.28 -0.75
N ALA A 435 11.46 -5.46 -0.62
CA ALA A 435 10.72 -5.31 0.64
C ALA A 435 10.10 -6.65 1.10
N ARG A 436 9.51 -7.43 0.18
CA ARG A 436 9.00 -8.78 0.49
C ARG A 436 10.11 -9.75 0.92
N LEU A 437 11.30 -9.66 0.30
CA LEU A 437 12.46 -10.45 0.74
C LEU A 437 12.86 -10.08 2.16
N MET A 438 12.92 -8.79 2.47
CA MET A 438 13.23 -8.30 3.82
C MET A 438 12.22 -8.78 4.86
N LEU A 439 10.92 -8.78 4.54
CA LEU A 439 9.88 -9.36 5.41
C LEU A 439 10.10 -10.86 5.63
N ALA A 440 10.44 -11.60 4.57
CA ALA A 440 10.77 -13.02 4.68
C ALA A 440 11.98 -13.26 5.60
N LEU A 441 13.00 -12.40 5.53
CA LEU A 441 14.17 -12.47 6.41
C LEU A 441 13.84 -12.10 7.86
N ALA A 442 13.08 -11.03 8.08
CA ALA A 442 12.66 -10.59 9.41
C ALA A 442 11.80 -11.64 10.14
N THR A 443 11.07 -12.47 9.40
CA THR A 443 10.17 -13.47 9.96
C THR A 443 10.73 -14.91 9.94
N LEU A 444 11.99 -15.07 9.51
CA LEU A 444 12.65 -16.36 9.29
C LEU A 444 12.67 -17.23 10.56
N ASP A 445 12.90 -16.61 11.72
CA ASP A 445 13.02 -17.28 13.01
C ASP A 445 11.69 -17.36 13.77
N LYS A 446 10.55 -17.13 13.11
CA LYS A 446 9.20 -17.14 13.73
C LYS A 446 9.15 -16.23 14.97
N PRO A 447 9.37 -14.93 14.79
CA PRO A 447 9.47 -13.99 15.90
C PRO A 447 8.17 -13.94 16.71
N ASN A 448 8.29 -13.68 18.01
CA ASN A 448 7.16 -13.36 18.88
C ASN A 448 6.99 -11.85 19.10
N LEU A 449 7.95 -11.06 18.64
CA LEU A 449 7.87 -9.61 18.51
C LEU A 449 8.33 -9.22 17.11
N LEU A 450 7.46 -8.63 16.32
CA LEU A 450 7.76 -8.11 14.99
C LEU A 450 7.82 -6.58 15.04
N ILE A 451 8.96 -6.01 14.70
CA ILE A 451 9.18 -4.56 14.64
C ILE A 451 9.35 -4.17 13.18
N LEU A 452 8.49 -3.28 12.71
CA LEU A 452 8.45 -2.83 11.33
C LEU A 452 8.71 -1.32 11.28
N ASP A 453 9.82 -0.92 10.69
CA ASP A 453 10.21 0.48 10.51
C ASP A 453 10.04 0.86 9.03
N GLU A 454 8.97 1.61 8.72
CA GLU A 454 8.51 2.03 7.39
C GLU A 454 8.33 0.87 6.39
N PRO A 455 7.50 -0.15 6.72
CA PRO A 455 7.37 -1.34 5.88
C PRO A 455 6.63 -1.12 4.56
N THR A 456 5.91 -0.01 4.42
CA THR A 456 5.08 0.31 3.24
C THR A 456 5.86 1.01 2.13
N ASN A 457 7.06 1.50 2.42
CA ASN A 457 7.90 2.14 1.42
C ASN A 457 8.21 1.16 0.28
N HIS A 458 8.03 1.61 -0.97
CA HIS A 458 8.20 0.82 -2.19
C HIS A 458 7.16 -0.30 -2.44
N LEU A 459 6.19 -0.52 -1.54
CA LEU A 459 5.08 -1.42 -1.78
C LEU A 459 3.98 -0.71 -2.58
N ASP A 460 3.47 -1.36 -3.61
CA ASP A 460 2.26 -0.88 -4.30
C ASP A 460 1.01 -1.13 -3.42
N ILE A 461 -0.10 -0.52 -3.81
CA ILE A 461 -1.35 -0.54 -3.02
C ILE A 461 -1.80 -1.98 -2.73
N ASP A 462 -1.64 -2.88 -3.70
CA ASP A 462 -2.03 -4.28 -3.55
C ASP A 462 -1.12 -5.00 -2.55
N ALA A 463 0.20 -4.79 -2.62
CA ALA A 463 1.16 -5.36 -1.67
C ALA A 463 0.98 -4.79 -0.24
N ARG A 464 0.59 -3.52 -0.10
CA ARG A 464 0.23 -2.92 1.21
C ARG A 464 -1.00 -3.61 1.81
N ASN A 465 -2.03 -3.89 1.01
CA ASN A 465 -3.22 -4.63 1.48
C ASN A 465 -2.85 -6.06 1.92
N GLU A 466 -1.98 -6.75 1.18
CA GLU A 466 -1.49 -8.09 1.57
C GLU A 466 -0.66 -8.03 2.86
N LEU A 467 0.18 -7.02 3.04
CA LEU A 467 0.91 -6.81 4.29
C LEU A 467 -0.04 -6.58 5.46
N LEU A 468 -1.05 -5.73 5.29
CA LEU A 468 -2.07 -5.46 6.31
C LEU A 468 -2.78 -6.76 6.73
N THR A 469 -3.21 -7.56 5.75
CA THR A 469 -3.85 -8.86 6.02
C THR A 469 -2.90 -9.77 6.79
N ALA A 470 -1.65 -9.88 6.36
CA ALA A 470 -0.64 -10.72 7.01
C ALA A 470 -0.31 -10.28 8.45
N LEU A 471 -0.32 -8.96 8.72
CA LEU A 471 -0.11 -8.44 10.08
C LEU A 471 -1.30 -8.70 10.99
N ASN A 472 -2.53 -8.65 10.47
CA ASN A 472 -3.73 -8.97 11.24
C ASN A 472 -3.84 -10.46 11.55
N ASP A 473 -3.35 -11.32 10.66
CA ASP A 473 -3.31 -12.78 10.85
C ASP A 473 -2.15 -13.22 11.77
N PHE A 474 -1.16 -12.36 11.98
CA PHE A 474 -0.01 -12.67 12.83
C PHE A 474 -0.41 -12.67 14.31
N ASP A 475 -0.02 -13.71 15.05
CA ASP A 475 -0.39 -13.97 16.46
C ASP A 475 0.64 -13.45 17.50
N GLY A 476 1.75 -12.84 17.07
CA GLY A 476 2.75 -12.21 17.92
C GLY A 476 2.52 -10.72 18.11
N ALA A 477 3.33 -10.10 18.99
CA ALA A 477 3.33 -8.65 19.17
C ALA A 477 3.87 -7.93 17.93
N VAL A 478 3.29 -6.75 17.61
CA VAL A 478 3.72 -5.90 16.51
C VAL A 478 4.02 -4.50 17.02
N ILE A 479 5.19 -3.97 16.66
CA ILE A 479 5.53 -2.57 16.82
C ILE A 479 5.73 -1.98 15.44
N LEU A 480 4.94 -0.95 15.12
CA LEU A 480 4.89 -0.33 13.82
C LEU A 480 5.39 1.11 13.89
N VAL A 481 6.39 1.43 13.10
CA VAL A 481 6.74 2.81 12.73
C VAL A 481 6.31 2.99 11.29
N SER A 482 5.32 3.81 11.03
CA SER A 482 4.82 4.04 9.67
C SER A 482 4.17 5.41 9.55
N HIS A 483 4.16 5.92 8.32
CA HIS A 483 3.39 7.10 7.91
C HIS A 483 2.11 6.71 7.14
N ASP A 484 1.92 5.41 6.90
CA ASP A 484 0.70 4.87 6.29
C ASP A 484 -0.42 4.80 7.34
N ARG A 485 -1.31 5.79 7.26
CA ARG A 485 -2.43 5.95 8.18
C ARG A 485 -3.30 4.69 8.26
N ARG A 486 -3.66 4.14 7.11
CA ARG A 486 -4.52 2.96 7.03
C ARG A 486 -3.89 1.73 7.66
N LEU A 487 -2.58 1.55 7.47
CA LEU A 487 -1.86 0.45 8.11
C LEU A 487 -1.88 0.61 9.63
N ILE A 488 -1.65 1.82 10.15
CA ILE A 488 -1.70 2.10 11.59
C ILE A 488 -3.10 1.84 12.14
N GLU A 489 -4.15 2.42 11.55
CA GLU A 489 -5.55 2.30 12.00
C GLU A 489 -6.05 0.86 12.04
N ALA A 490 -5.63 0.06 11.04
CA ALA A 490 -6.10 -1.32 10.92
C ALA A 490 -5.26 -2.35 11.70
N THR A 491 -4.07 -1.95 12.23
CA THR A 491 -3.16 -2.89 12.90
C THR A 491 -2.94 -2.53 14.37
N ALA A 492 -2.88 -1.24 14.74
CA ALA A 492 -2.45 -0.80 16.05
C ALA A 492 -3.62 -0.55 17.00
N ASP A 493 -3.54 -1.12 18.22
CA ASP A 493 -4.48 -0.89 19.31
C ASP A 493 -4.00 0.21 20.28
N ARG A 494 -2.69 0.51 20.25
CA ARG A 494 -2.05 1.51 21.13
C ARG A 494 -1.16 2.43 20.30
N LEU A 495 -1.29 3.72 20.57
CA LEU A 495 -0.47 4.76 19.96
C LEU A 495 0.52 5.32 20.97
N LEU A 496 1.80 5.42 20.60
CA LEU A 496 2.83 6.06 21.41
C LEU A 496 3.41 7.24 20.63
N LEU A 497 3.37 8.41 21.24
CA LEU A 497 3.93 9.63 20.68
C LEU A 497 5.39 9.80 21.11
N VAL A 498 6.29 9.88 20.15
CA VAL A 498 7.72 10.17 20.31
C VAL A 498 7.96 11.64 20.04
N SER A 499 8.21 12.43 21.05
CA SER A 499 8.42 13.87 20.94
C SER A 499 9.42 14.36 21.99
N GLU A 500 10.29 15.31 21.64
CA GLU A 500 11.21 16.01 22.53
C GLU A 500 12.05 15.08 23.44
N GLY A 501 12.50 13.95 22.89
CA GLY A 501 13.32 12.98 23.63
C GLY A 501 12.55 12.09 24.60
N HIS A 502 11.22 12.14 24.58
CA HIS A 502 10.33 11.33 25.41
C HIS A 502 9.38 10.49 24.56
N VAL A 503 8.87 9.43 25.17
CA VAL A 503 7.80 8.61 24.59
C VAL A 503 6.63 8.60 25.56
N THR A 504 5.45 8.95 25.07
CA THR A 504 4.22 9.02 25.90
C THR A 504 3.08 8.28 25.20
N PRO A 505 2.18 7.61 25.93
CA PRO A 505 0.94 7.12 25.37
C PRO A 505 0.13 8.27 24.77
N PHE A 506 -0.38 8.07 23.56
CA PHE A 506 -1.31 9.01 22.91
C PHE A 506 -2.73 8.51 23.14
N GLU A 507 -3.53 9.29 23.88
CA GLU A 507 -4.94 8.98 24.16
C GLU A 507 -5.81 9.65 23.10
N GLY A 508 -6.12 8.92 22.04
CA GLY A 508 -6.92 9.39 20.91
C GLY A 508 -6.70 8.50 19.70
N ASP A 509 -7.45 8.76 18.65
CA ASP A 509 -7.26 8.13 17.35
C ASP A 509 -6.33 8.95 16.42
N LEU A 510 -6.12 8.48 15.19
CA LEU A 510 -5.31 9.21 14.23
C LEU A 510 -5.95 10.52 13.74
N ASP A 511 -7.29 10.64 13.80
CA ASP A 511 -7.98 11.89 13.52
C ASP A 511 -7.73 12.93 14.62
N ASP A 512 -7.65 12.50 15.86
CA ASP A 512 -7.27 13.35 16.98
C ASP A 512 -5.79 13.74 16.91
N TYR A 513 -4.92 12.82 16.50
CA TYR A 513 -3.52 13.13 16.22
C TYR A 513 -3.38 14.16 15.10
N ARG A 514 -4.16 14.03 14.03
CA ARG A 514 -4.21 15.04 12.95
C ARG A 514 -4.64 16.41 13.46
N LYS A 515 -5.66 16.49 14.30
CA LYS A 515 -6.10 17.77 14.90
C LYS A 515 -5.00 18.36 15.77
N PHE A 516 -4.37 17.54 16.62
CA PHE A 516 -3.21 17.92 17.44
C PHE A 516 -2.09 18.55 16.59
N LEU A 517 -1.78 17.95 15.44
CA LEU A 517 -0.75 18.46 14.52
C LEU A 517 -1.13 19.81 13.88
N LEU A 518 -2.41 20.01 13.54
CA LEU A 518 -2.89 21.19 12.84
C LEU A 518 -3.12 22.39 13.78
N THR A 519 -3.51 22.16 15.03
CA THR A 519 -3.85 23.23 15.98
C THR A 519 -2.71 23.59 16.91
N GLY A 520 -1.70 22.71 17.07
CA GLY A 520 -0.64 22.90 18.06
C GLY A 520 -1.14 22.88 19.52
N ASP A 521 -2.44 22.77 19.71
CA ASP A 521 -3.04 22.71 21.03
C ASP A 521 -2.78 21.34 21.65
N ASN A 522 -2.24 21.33 22.86
CA ASN A 522 -2.33 20.18 23.72
C ASN A 522 -3.78 19.70 23.71
N ILE A 523 -4.06 18.53 23.14
CA ILE A 523 -5.37 17.89 23.34
C ILE A 523 -5.51 17.86 24.87
N PRO A 524 -6.50 18.56 25.44
CA PRO A 524 -6.68 18.48 26.87
C PRO A 524 -6.83 17.00 27.15
N ALA A 525 -5.89 16.43 27.90
CA ALA A 525 -6.08 15.13 28.48
C ALA A 525 -7.51 15.17 29.00
N ARG A 526 -8.41 14.43 28.35
CA ARG A 526 -9.79 14.31 28.84
C ARG A 526 -9.60 13.91 30.29
N ARG A 527 -9.74 14.87 31.19
CA ARG A 527 -9.71 14.59 32.61
C ARG A 527 -10.81 13.56 32.78
N VAL A 528 -10.40 12.32 32.72
CA VAL A 528 -11.16 11.26 33.34
C VAL A 528 -11.13 11.68 34.80
N GLU A 529 -12.23 12.34 35.25
CA GLU A 529 -12.52 12.30 36.67
C GLU A 529 -12.27 10.85 37.07
N PRO A 530 -11.62 10.59 38.21
CA PRO A 530 -11.33 9.24 38.59
C PRO A 530 -12.68 8.55 38.87
N GLU A 531 -13.33 8.09 37.79
CA GLU A 531 -14.33 7.05 37.91
C GLU A 531 -13.57 5.90 38.58
N ALA A 532 -14.02 5.59 39.79
CA ALA A 532 -13.51 4.51 40.59
C ALA A 532 -13.25 3.32 39.67
N LYS A 533 -11.95 2.94 39.54
CA LYS A 533 -11.49 1.84 38.70
C LYS A 533 -12.48 0.70 38.84
N PRO A 534 -13.20 0.32 37.77
CA PRO A 534 -14.05 -0.85 37.85
C PRO A 534 -13.11 -2.00 38.24
N THR A 535 -13.34 -2.58 39.39
CA THR A 535 -12.58 -3.70 39.92
C THR A 535 -12.46 -4.73 38.81
N LYS A 536 -11.30 -5.37 38.62
CA LYS A 536 -11.03 -6.42 37.61
C LYS A 536 -12.16 -7.45 37.47
N GLU A 537 -12.99 -7.56 38.51
CA GLU A 537 -14.21 -8.38 38.52
C GLU A 537 -15.37 -7.81 37.67
N VAL A 538 -15.55 -6.49 37.59
CA VAL A 538 -16.63 -5.86 36.82
C VAL A 538 -16.34 -5.93 35.33
N VAL A 539 -15.09 -5.70 34.92
CA VAL A 539 -14.64 -5.87 33.51
C VAL A 539 -14.70 -7.34 33.10
N ARG A 540 -14.31 -8.27 33.98
CA ARG A 540 -14.47 -9.71 33.73
C ARG A 540 -15.95 -10.12 33.61
N ARG A 541 -16.86 -9.57 34.42
CA ARG A 541 -18.30 -9.86 34.33
C ARG A 541 -18.93 -9.27 33.07
N SER A 542 -18.57 -8.06 32.66
CA SER A 542 -19.04 -7.45 31.41
C SER A 542 -18.59 -8.24 30.19
N ASN A 543 -17.30 -8.56 30.09
CA ASN A 543 -16.74 -9.36 29.00
C ASN A 543 -17.22 -10.82 29.02
N ALA A 544 -17.48 -11.39 30.20
CA ALA A 544 -18.07 -12.73 30.34
C ALA A 544 -19.56 -12.71 29.88
N GLY A 545 -20.31 -11.65 30.19
CA GLY A 545 -21.69 -11.48 29.73
C GLY A 545 -21.79 -11.34 28.20
N LYS A 546 -20.91 -10.51 27.59
CA LYS A 546 -20.85 -10.36 26.11
C LYS A 546 -20.45 -11.68 25.44
N ARG A 547 -19.46 -12.40 25.97
CA ARG A 547 -19.06 -13.74 25.47
C ARG A 547 -20.17 -14.77 25.64
N GLN A 548 -20.97 -14.71 26.71
CA GLN A 548 -22.07 -15.64 26.96
C GLN A 548 -23.25 -15.41 26.04
N MET A 549 -23.52 -14.16 25.61
CA MET A 549 -24.53 -13.82 24.59
C MET A 549 -24.13 -14.23 23.17
N LEU A 550 -22.87 -14.08 22.80
CA LEU A 550 -22.37 -14.44 21.47
C LEU A 550 -22.07 -15.95 21.30
N LYS A 551 -21.85 -16.66 22.39
CA LYS A 551 -21.54 -18.10 22.38
C LYS A 551 -22.56 -18.93 21.61
N PRO A 552 -23.89 -18.84 21.83
CA PRO A 552 -24.87 -19.67 21.11
C PRO A 552 -24.93 -19.39 19.61
N LEU A 553 -24.59 -18.18 19.16
CA LEU A 553 -24.51 -17.85 17.74
C LEU A 553 -23.23 -18.43 17.12
N LYS A 554 -22.10 -18.33 17.82
CA LYS A 554 -20.84 -18.93 17.40
C LYS A 554 -20.93 -20.47 17.35
N ASP A 555 -21.61 -21.09 18.31
CA ASP A 555 -21.83 -22.53 18.33
C ASP A 555 -22.69 -22.99 17.14
N LYS A 556 -23.67 -22.20 16.69
CA LYS A 556 -24.46 -22.47 15.48
C LYS A 556 -23.61 -22.37 14.21
N VAL A 557 -22.74 -21.39 14.08
CA VAL A 557 -21.80 -21.26 12.94
C VAL A 557 -20.88 -22.50 12.88
N ASN A 558 -20.24 -22.83 13.99
CA ASN A 558 -19.34 -24.00 14.07
C ASN A 558 -20.07 -25.31 13.77
N ALA A 559 -21.33 -25.50 14.26
CA ALA A 559 -22.12 -26.68 13.98
C ALA A 559 -22.46 -26.80 12.48
N ALA A 560 -22.79 -25.68 11.83
CA ALA A 560 -23.06 -25.64 10.40
C ALA A 560 -21.80 -25.96 9.58
N GLU A 561 -20.63 -25.44 9.96
CA GLU A 561 -19.34 -25.75 9.32
C GLU A 561 -18.98 -27.24 9.42
N HIS A 562 -19.14 -27.84 10.57
CA HIS A 562 -18.95 -29.29 10.74
C HIS A 562 -19.90 -30.10 9.86
N GLN A 563 -21.15 -29.67 9.74
CA GLN A 563 -22.13 -30.34 8.90
C GLN A 563 -21.79 -30.20 7.40
N ILE A 564 -21.35 -29.04 6.95
CA ILE A 564 -20.87 -28.80 5.58
C ILE A 564 -19.66 -29.70 5.27
N ALA A 565 -18.68 -29.76 6.16
CA ALA A 565 -17.49 -30.58 5.98
C ALA A 565 -17.84 -32.09 5.87
N ALA A 566 -18.74 -32.57 6.70
CA ALA A 566 -19.20 -33.96 6.66
C ALA A 566 -19.94 -34.29 5.35
N LEU A 567 -20.87 -33.42 4.94
CA LEU A 567 -21.65 -33.61 3.70
C LEU A 567 -20.78 -33.49 2.44
N THR A 568 -19.80 -32.58 2.44
CA THR A 568 -18.81 -32.44 1.35
C THR A 568 -17.99 -33.71 1.19
N ALA A 569 -17.53 -34.30 2.31
CA ALA A 569 -16.81 -35.57 2.29
C ALA A 569 -17.71 -36.75 1.82
N GLU A 570 -18.99 -36.75 2.17
CA GLU A 570 -19.96 -37.75 1.71
C GLU A 570 -20.22 -37.64 0.20
N VAL A 571 -20.45 -36.42 -0.32
CA VAL A 571 -20.61 -36.17 -1.75
C VAL A 571 -19.37 -36.59 -2.53
N ALA A 572 -18.16 -36.26 -2.06
CA ALA A 572 -16.91 -36.69 -2.68
C ALA A 572 -16.74 -38.22 -2.73
N LYS A 573 -17.16 -38.93 -1.68
CA LYS A 573 -17.17 -40.43 -1.68
C LYS A 573 -18.15 -41.02 -2.69
N LEU A 574 -19.33 -40.43 -2.80
CA LEU A 574 -20.35 -40.85 -3.75
C LEU A 574 -19.96 -40.54 -5.19
N ASP A 575 -19.32 -39.38 -5.43
CA ASP A 575 -18.77 -38.99 -6.75
C ASP A 575 -17.63 -39.95 -7.17
N LYS A 576 -16.77 -40.33 -6.24
CA LYS A 576 -15.72 -41.33 -6.48
C LYS A 576 -16.31 -42.71 -6.82
N SER A 577 -17.42 -43.08 -6.19
CA SER A 577 -18.12 -44.34 -6.51
C SER A 577 -18.84 -44.27 -7.86
N LEU A 578 -19.35 -43.11 -8.26
CA LEU A 578 -20.01 -42.89 -9.55
C LEU A 578 -19.03 -42.75 -10.72
N SER A 579 -17.75 -42.45 -10.45
CA SER A 579 -16.69 -42.42 -11.47
C SER A 579 -16.18 -43.81 -11.90
N ASP A 580 -16.64 -44.90 -11.28
CA ASP A 580 -16.34 -46.25 -11.71
C ASP A 580 -17.19 -46.62 -12.94
N PRO A 581 -16.58 -46.84 -14.13
CA PRO A 581 -17.30 -47.13 -15.36
C PRO A 581 -18.07 -48.45 -15.30
N LEU A 582 -17.67 -49.39 -14.40
CA LEU A 582 -18.27 -50.71 -14.29
C LEU A 582 -19.51 -50.72 -13.38
N LEU A 583 -19.74 -49.68 -12.61
CA LEU A 583 -20.86 -49.64 -11.65
C LEU A 583 -22.24 -49.73 -12.33
N PHE A 584 -22.41 -49.07 -13.48
CA PHE A 584 -23.67 -49.04 -14.23
C PHE A 584 -23.81 -50.26 -15.17
N THR A 585 -22.68 -50.90 -15.53
CA THR A 585 -22.66 -52.04 -16.45
C THR A 585 -22.94 -53.33 -15.70
N ASN A 586 -22.39 -53.49 -14.49
CA ASN A 586 -22.51 -54.72 -13.70
C ASN A 586 -23.72 -54.73 -12.75
N ASP A 587 -24.16 -53.58 -12.25
CA ASP A 587 -25.32 -53.48 -11.34
C ASP A 587 -26.05 -52.12 -11.52
N PRO A 588 -26.94 -51.99 -12.52
CA PRO A 588 -27.67 -50.76 -12.80
C PRO A 588 -28.53 -50.28 -11.62
N ALA A 589 -29.05 -51.18 -10.81
CA ALA A 589 -29.88 -50.84 -9.64
C ALA A 589 -29.04 -50.13 -8.57
N LYS A 590 -27.82 -50.62 -8.35
CA LYS A 590 -26.86 -50.06 -7.39
C LYS A 590 -26.34 -48.68 -7.86
N GLY A 591 -26.04 -48.53 -9.14
CA GLY A 591 -25.67 -47.27 -9.76
C GLY A 591 -26.76 -46.18 -9.60
N SER A 592 -28.02 -46.58 -9.83
CA SER A 592 -29.18 -45.69 -9.64
C SER A 592 -29.37 -45.28 -8.16
N ALA A 593 -29.17 -46.24 -7.22
CA ALA A 593 -29.26 -45.97 -5.80
C ALA A 593 -28.15 -45.00 -5.30
N VAL A 594 -26.92 -45.15 -5.79
CA VAL A 594 -25.80 -44.25 -5.48
C VAL A 594 -26.04 -42.88 -6.05
N SER A 595 -26.57 -42.76 -7.27
CA SER A 595 -26.93 -41.46 -7.91
C SER A 595 -28.03 -40.75 -7.12
N LYS A 596 -29.07 -41.45 -6.63
CA LYS A 596 -30.10 -40.87 -5.76
C LYS A 596 -29.53 -40.38 -4.43
N LYS A 597 -28.65 -41.15 -3.78
CA LYS A 597 -27.97 -40.76 -2.55
C LYS A 597 -27.09 -39.50 -2.77
N ARG A 598 -26.40 -39.43 -3.88
CA ARG A 598 -25.57 -38.27 -4.25
C ARG A 598 -26.43 -37.01 -4.40
N THR A 599 -27.56 -37.10 -5.09
CA THR A 599 -28.50 -35.97 -5.27
C THR A 599 -29.08 -35.49 -3.93
N GLU A 600 -29.41 -36.47 -3.04
CA GLU A 600 -29.91 -36.13 -1.70
C GLU A 600 -28.82 -35.48 -0.82
N ALA A 601 -27.60 -36.01 -0.84
CA ALA A 601 -26.46 -35.44 -0.12
C ALA A 601 -26.11 -34.00 -0.64
N SER A 602 -26.14 -33.77 -1.96
CA SER A 602 -25.96 -32.43 -2.55
C SER A 602 -27.06 -31.46 -2.14
N ARG A 603 -28.32 -31.92 -2.03
CA ARG A 603 -29.42 -31.09 -1.55
C ARG A 603 -29.25 -30.72 -0.08
N LYS A 604 -28.81 -31.66 0.74
CA LYS A 604 -28.50 -31.44 2.18
C LYS A 604 -27.32 -30.46 2.33
N LEU A 605 -26.27 -30.57 1.49
CA LEU A 605 -25.13 -29.69 1.48
C LEU A 605 -25.58 -28.24 1.17
N ALA A 606 -26.35 -28.04 0.11
CA ALA A 606 -26.86 -26.69 -0.24
C ALA A 606 -27.76 -26.09 0.86
N ALA A 607 -28.53 -26.91 1.57
CA ALA A 607 -29.31 -26.46 2.72
C ALA A 607 -28.42 -26.08 3.93
N ALA A 608 -27.35 -26.83 4.17
CA ALA A 608 -26.39 -26.55 5.24
C ALA A 608 -25.58 -25.27 4.95
N GLU A 609 -25.16 -25.05 3.71
CA GLU A 609 -24.50 -23.81 3.26
C GLU A 609 -25.40 -22.57 3.46
N LYS A 610 -26.68 -22.69 3.13
CA LYS A 610 -27.64 -21.61 3.36
C LYS A 610 -27.85 -21.32 4.86
N ALA A 611 -27.89 -22.38 5.68
CA ALA A 611 -28.03 -22.25 7.13
C ALA A 611 -26.78 -21.62 7.77
N TRP A 612 -25.59 -21.96 7.26
CA TRP A 612 -24.34 -21.36 7.69
C TRP A 612 -24.27 -19.87 7.36
N LEU A 613 -24.68 -19.47 6.14
CA LEU A 613 -24.71 -18.06 5.73
C LEU A 613 -25.60 -17.22 6.64
N ALA A 614 -26.80 -17.72 6.93
CA ALA A 614 -27.75 -17.05 7.84
C ALA A 614 -27.22 -16.98 9.30
N ALA A 615 -26.51 -18.02 9.76
CA ALA A 615 -25.91 -18.02 11.09
C ALA A 615 -24.71 -17.07 11.19
N SER A 616 -23.88 -16.97 10.14
CA SER A 616 -22.76 -16.02 10.03
C SER A 616 -23.24 -14.58 10.00
N GLU A 617 -24.26 -14.25 9.18
CA GLU A 617 -24.85 -12.93 9.14
C GLU A 617 -25.42 -12.52 10.51
N ALA A 618 -26.12 -13.42 11.19
CA ALA A 618 -26.67 -13.16 12.54
C ALA A 618 -25.55 -12.96 13.59
N TYR A 619 -24.44 -13.67 13.47
CA TYR A 619 -23.28 -13.51 14.35
C TYR A 619 -22.57 -12.18 14.12
N GLU A 620 -22.33 -11.79 12.85
CA GLU A 620 -21.73 -10.51 12.48
C GLU A 620 -22.62 -9.33 12.90
N GLN A 621 -23.92 -9.42 12.71
CA GLN A 621 -24.87 -8.39 13.15
C GLN A 621 -24.86 -8.24 14.67
N ALA A 622 -24.87 -9.33 15.41
CA ALA A 622 -24.78 -9.30 16.88
C ALA A 622 -23.40 -8.79 17.38
N MET A 623 -22.32 -9.00 16.63
CA MET A 623 -21.00 -8.41 16.92
C MET A 623 -21.00 -6.90 16.68
N SER A 624 -21.57 -6.43 15.57
CA SER A 624 -21.65 -4.99 15.25
C SER A 624 -22.54 -4.23 16.23
N GLU A 625 -23.68 -4.78 16.62
CA GLU A 625 -24.58 -4.18 17.63
C GLU A 625 -23.92 -4.10 19.04
N ASN A 626 -23.06 -5.06 19.38
CA ASN A 626 -22.31 -5.05 20.65
C ASN A 626 -21.02 -4.23 20.61
N ALA A 627 -20.59 -3.76 19.44
CA ALA A 627 -19.46 -2.84 19.28
C ALA A 627 -19.87 -1.35 19.39
N VAL A 628 -21.18 -1.05 19.33
CA VAL A 628 -21.74 0.31 19.35
C VAL A 628 -22.25 0.72 20.75
N VAL A 629 -22.09 -0.13 21.78
CA VAL A 629 -22.48 0.22 23.17
C VAL A 629 -21.27 0.24 24.09
#